data_4db08cbd02581ccfbe43dbb6c52073c2
#
_entry.id   4db08cbd02581ccfbe43dbb6c52073c2
#
_cell.length_a   1.000
_cell.length_b   1.000
_cell.length_c   1.000
_cell.angle_alpha   90.00
_cell.angle_beta   90.00
_cell.angle_gamma   90.00
#
_symmetry.space_group_name_H-M   'P 1'
#
loop_
_entity.id
_entity.type
_entity.pdbx_description
1 polymer ?
#
loop_
_entity_poly.entity_id
_entity_poly.type
_entity_poly.pdbx_seq_one_letter_code
_entity_poly.pdbx_strand_id
1 'polypeptide(L)'
;NVDEIAELVRAETGKPISDATLEATLALGHLAWAAKHAENVLSKQHRPSGLLMFNMKTNVTRVPMGVVGVIGPWNYPIFTPMGSIAYALAAGNTVVFKPSEFAPGVGHWLAMSFAKVAPFADIFTCVTGLPETGKALTESTVDKISFTGSTRTAKKVAASCAERMVPVVLECGGKDPVIVAADADIDRAAEYALWSAMSNAGQTCIGAERVYVVDEVADKFISKITKLAKAIHPGKDGNYGPATMPSQLKVIQSHIDDAAAKGAKFAIGGIDSVKAPFVEPVIMLDVPENSTAVTEETFGPTLVINRTSDIAEAIGLANATRYGLAASVWSKRNGEKIAAQLQCGMVSVNSVIAFAAIASVPFGGVKDSGYGRIHGPEGLMEFTYPRTVVKTIFNIPIVFTSFGRTKFADKFIKFAIKTLHSKGIG
;
A
#
# COMPACT_ATOMS: atom_id res chain seq x y z
N ASN A 1 4.63 -14.35 -21.96
CA ASN A 1 4.22 -15.54 -21.15
C ASN A 1 3.21 -15.18 -20.05
N VAL A 2 2.20 -14.31 -20.39
CA VAL A 2 1.17 -13.91 -19.41
C VAL A 2 0.31 -15.10 -19.02
N ASP A 3 -0.02 -15.96 -19.96
CA ASP A 3 -0.84 -17.15 -19.69
C ASP A 3 -0.13 -18.15 -18.77
N GLU A 4 1.17 -18.37 -18.99
CA GLU A 4 1.99 -19.27 -18.15
C GLU A 4 2.02 -18.81 -16.69
N ILE A 5 2.30 -17.51 -16.45
CA ILE A 5 2.35 -17.00 -15.07
C ILE A 5 0.96 -16.91 -14.44
N ALA A 6 -0.09 -16.62 -15.21
CA ALA A 6 -1.45 -16.60 -14.71
C ALA A 6 -1.92 -18.01 -14.28
N GLU A 7 -1.61 -19.05 -15.05
CA GLU A 7 -1.89 -20.43 -14.64
C GLU A 7 -1.10 -20.84 -13.40
N LEU A 8 0.14 -20.40 -13.26
CA LEU A 8 0.94 -20.66 -12.06
C LEU A 8 0.33 -19.98 -10.83
N VAL A 9 -0.08 -18.71 -10.93
CA VAL A 9 -0.79 -18.01 -9.86
C VAL A 9 -2.07 -18.73 -9.49
N ARG A 10 -2.88 -19.15 -10.49
CA ARG A 10 -4.08 -19.94 -10.25
C ARG A 10 -3.79 -21.24 -9.52
N ALA A 11 -2.73 -21.96 -9.93
CA ALA A 11 -2.35 -23.23 -9.32
C ALA A 11 -1.95 -23.09 -7.85
N GLU A 12 -1.25 -22.00 -7.48
CA GLU A 12 -0.76 -21.78 -6.12
C GLU A 12 -1.80 -21.08 -5.21
N THR A 13 -2.64 -20.20 -5.76
CA THR A 13 -3.57 -19.39 -4.94
C THR A 13 -5.03 -19.79 -5.09
N GLY A 14 -5.38 -20.51 -6.14
CA GLY A 14 -6.76 -20.87 -6.45
C GLY A 14 -7.61 -19.75 -7.05
N LYS A 15 -7.06 -18.54 -7.28
CA LYS A 15 -7.83 -17.44 -7.87
C LYS A 15 -8.25 -17.72 -9.31
N PRO A 16 -9.35 -17.12 -9.80
CA PRO A 16 -9.77 -17.25 -11.21
C PRO A 16 -8.67 -16.80 -12.18
N ILE A 17 -8.59 -17.45 -13.34
CA ILE A 17 -7.55 -17.15 -14.34
C ILE A 17 -7.63 -15.70 -14.85
N SER A 18 -8.85 -15.14 -14.96
CA SER A 18 -9.07 -13.74 -15.32
C SER A 18 -8.42 -12.78 -14.34
N ASP A 19 -8.52 -13.05 -13.04
CA ASP A 19 -7.95 -12.23 -11.97
C ASP A 19 -6.42 -12.37 -11.94
N ALA A 20 -5.90 -13.58 -12.17
CA ALA A 20 -4.47 -13.82 -12.28
C ALA A 20 -3.86 -13.11 -13.51
N THR A 21 -4.58 -13.10 -14.64
CA THR A 21 -4.18 -12.38 -15.85
C THR A 21 -4.20 -10.87 -15.64
N LEU A 22 -5.24 -10.35 -14.97
CA LEU A 22 -5.33 -8.93 -14.62
C LEU A 22 -4.17 -8.52 -13.70
N GLU A 23 -3.87 -9.32 -12.68
CA GLU A 23 -2.74 -9.10 -11.78
C GLU A 23 -1.41 -8.99 -12.53
N ALA A 24 -1.12 -9.93 -13.42
CA ALA A 24 0.09 -9.91 -14.24
C ALA A 24 0.15 -8.67 -15.15
N THR A 25 -0.98 -8.28 -15.74
CA THR A 25 -1.08 -7.09 -16.61
C THR A 25 -0.80 -5.80 -15.84
N LEU A 26 -1.34 -5.66 -14.63
CA LEU A 26 -1.09 -4.51 -13.77
C LEU A 26 0.39 -4.43 -13.35
N ALA A 27 1.00 -5.56 -13.01
CA ALA A 27 2.43 -5.63 -12.68
C ALA A 27 3.33 -5.18 -13.84
N LEU A 28 2.99 -5.56 -15.07
CA LEU A 28 3.69 -5.09 -16.27
C LEU A 28 3.58 -3.57 -16.46
N GLY A 29 2.42 -2.99 -16.14
CA GLY A 29 2.22 -1.54 -16.17
C GLY A 29 3.16 -0.80 -15.22
N HIS A 30 3.32 -1.30 -14.00
CA HIS A 30 4.25 -0.76 -13.01
C HIS A 30 5.71 -0.91 -13.42
N LEU A 31 6.09 -2.08 -13.93
CA LEU A 31 7.44 -2.32 -14.44
C LEU A 31 7.79 -1.35 -15.58
N ALA A 32 6.89 -1.21 -16.56
CA ALA A 32 7.09 -0.30 -17.69
C ALA A 32 7.19 1.17 -17.25
N TRP A 33 6.35 1.57 -16.28
CA TRP A 33 6.37 2.93 -15.75
C TRP A 33 7.70 3.21 -15.02
N ALA A 34 8.13 2.33 -14.13
CA ALA A 34 9.37 2.48 -13.39
C ALA A 34 10.58 2.58 -14.33
N ALA A 35 10.69 1.67 -15.30
CA ALA A 35 11.76 1.67 -16.29
C ALA A 35 11.82 2.98 -17.11
N LYS A 36 10.64 3.49 -17.52
CA LYS A 36 10.57 4.72 -18.34
C LYS A 36 10.88 5.99 -17.57
N HIS A 37 10.57 6.06 -16.28
CA HIS A 37 10.61 7.33 -15.52
C HIS A 37 11.74 7.42 -14.51
N ALA A 38 12.46 6.33 -14.20
CA ALA A 38 13.49 6.30 -13.17
C ALA A 38 14.59 7.35 -13.41
N GLU A 39 15.11 7.46 -14.62
CA GLU A 39 16.17 8.42 -14.94
C GLU A 39 15.74 9.87 -14.65
N ASN A 40 14.53 10.25 -15.05
CA ASN A 40 14.03 11.60 -14.83
C ASN A 40 13.74 11.86 -13.35
N VAL A 41 13.05 10.94 -12.65
CA VAL A 41 12.70 11.09 -11.23
C VAL A 41 13.93 11.16 -10.34
N LEU A 42 14.95 10.35 -10.63
CA LEU A 42 16.17 10.25 -9.83
C LEU A 42 17.28 11.18 -10.31
N SER A 43 16.99 12.03 -11.28
CA SER A 43 17.95 12.96 -11.86
C SER A 43 18.54 13.90 -10.80
N LYS A 44 19.77 14.35 -11.08
CA LYS A 44 20.48 15.31 -10.24
C LYS A 44 19.73 16.64 -10.16
N GLN A 45 19.48 17.10 -8.95
CA GLN A 45 18.79 18.35 -8.69
C GLN A 45 19.74 19.42 -8.17
N HIS A 46 19.64 20.63 -8.75
CA HIS A 46 20.24 21.82 -8.17
C HIS A 46 19.35 22.38 -7.06
N ARG A 47 19.98 22.85 -6.00
CA ARG A 47 19.29 23.55 -4.91
C ARG A 47 19.93 24.94 -4.73
N PRO A 48 19.16 25.98 -4.39
CA PRO A 48 19.72 27.30 -4.13
C PRO A 48 20.59 27.27 -2.87
N SER A 49 21.77 27.87 -2.94
CA SER A 49 22.73 27.95 -1.81
C SER A 49 22.38 29.04 -0.80
N GLY A 50 21.49 29.95 -1.16
CA GLY A 50 21.17 31.13 -0.35
C GLY A 50 22.21 32.23 -0.45
N LEU A 51 21.84 33.43 0.01
CA LEU A 51 22.70 34.62 -0.17
C LEU A 51 24.03 34.53 0.58
N LEU A 52 24.06 33.90 1.76
CA LEU A 52 25.29 33.76 2.55
C LEU A 52 26.31 32.76 1.95
N MET A 53 25.83 31.88 1.10
CA MET A 53 26.64 30.82 0.45
C MET A 53 26.57 30.92 -1.07
N PHE A 54 26.40 32.15 -1.61
CA PHE A 54 26.26 32.39 -3.04
C PHE A 54 27.46 31.93 -3.89
N ASN A 55 28.61 31.76 -3.27
CA ASN A 55 29.82 31.22 -3.87
C ASN A 55 29.84 29.67 -3.89
N MET A 56 28.79 29.01 -3.41
CA MET A 56 28.66 27.55 -3.40
C MET A 56 27.70 27.08 -4.49
N LYS A 57 28.06 25.99 -5.15
CA LYS A 57 27.18 25.23 -6.02
C LYS A 57 26.71 23.99 -5.25
N THR A 58 25.40 23.82 -5.17
CA THR A 58 24.79 22.71 -4.42
C THR A 58 24.03 21.77 -5.35
N ASN A 59 24.21 20.49 -5.15
CA ASN A 59 23.50 19.46 -5.86
C ASN A 59 23.00 18.40 -4.88
N VAL A 60 21.85 17.82 -5.19
CA VAL A 60 21.36 16.60 -4.56
C VAL A 60 21.28 15.51 -5.63
N THR A 61 21.94 14.38 -5.38
CA THR A 61 21.87 13.19 -6.24
C THR A 61 21.20 12.07 -5.47
N ARG A 62 20.39 11.27 -6.16
CA ARG A 62 19.86 10.04 -5.61
C ARG A 62 20.86 8.91 -5.81
N VAL A 63 21.13 8.17 -4.74
CA VAL A 63 22.10 7.06 -4.74
C VAL A 63 21.35 5.79 -4.37
N PRO A 64 21.50 4.68 -5.11
CA PRO A 64 20.91 3.41 -4.75
C PRO A 64 21.24 3.00 -3.32
N MET A 65 20.34 2.33 -2.63
CA MET A 65 20.58 1.78 -1.29
C MET A 65 21.67 0.71 -1.31
N GLY A 66 21.64 -0.18 -2.31
CA GLY A 66 22.52 -1.34 -2.46
C GLY A 66 21.76 -2.62 -2.71
N VAL A 67 21.71 -3.51 -1.73
CA VAL A 67 20.95 -4.76 -1.77
C VAL A 67 19.61 -4.58 -1.05
N VAL A 68 18.52 -4.76 -1.77
CA VAL A 68 17.15 -4.65 -1.24
C VAL A 68 16.56 -6.05 -1.02
N GLY A 69 16.23 -6.37 0.22
CA GLY A 69 15.41 -7.55 0.52
C GLY A 69 13.93 -7.23 0.34
N VAL A 70 13.23 -8.02 -0.47
CA VAL A 70 11.78 -7.91 -0.67
C VAL A 70 11.10 -9.16 -0.12
N ILE A 71 10.16 -8.98 0.81
CA ILE A 71 9.34 -10.08 1.38
C ILE A 71 7.91 -9.86 0.90
N GLY A 72 7.45 -10.73 0.00
CA GLY A 72 6.16 -10.59 -0.66
C GLY A 72 5.05 -11.46 -0.06
N PRO A 73 3.78 -11.06 -0.25
CA PRO A 73 2.60 -11.76 0.22
C PRO A 73 2.15 -12.85 -0.78
N TRP A 74 1.11 -13.59 -0.40
CA TRP A 74 0.52 -14.66 -1.19
C TRP A 74 -0.73 -14.25 -1.97
N ASN A 75 -1.40 -13.15 -1.57
CA ASN A 75 -2.70 -12.77 -2.13
C ASN A 75 -2.63 -12.19 -3.54
N TYR A 76 -1.59 -11.41 -3.82
CA TYR A 76 -1.22 -10.90 -5.14
C TYR A 76 0.28 -11.12 -5.35
N PRO A 77 0.70 -12.36 -5.63
CA PRO A 77 2.11 -12.77 -5.58
C PRO A 77 2.98 -12.20 -6.70
N ILE A 78 2.37 -11.62 -7.75
CA ILE A 78 3.08 -10.88 -8.79
C ILE A 78 3.01 -9.39 -8.52
N PHE A 79 1.78 -8.84 -8.46
CA PHE A 79 1.54 -7.40 -8.46
C PHE A 79 2.18 -6.71 -7.25
N THR A 80 1.93 -7.24 -6.05
CA THR A 80 2.39 -6.58 -4.82
C THR A 80 3.91 -6.54 -4.71
N PRO A 81 4.67 -7.64 -4.86
CA PRO A 81 6.13 -7.56 -4.77
C PRO A 81 6.75 -6.78 -5.94
N MET A 82 6.13 -6.78 -7.14
CA MET A 82 6.63 -5.98 -8.27
C MET A 82 6.57 -4.49 -8.01
N GLY A 83 5.66 -4.01 -7.17
CA GLY A 83 5.65 -2.62 -6.69
C GLY A 83 6.92 -2.21 -5.92
N SER A 84 7.68 -3.18 -5.40
CA SER A 84 8.99 -2.95 -4.78
C SER A 84 10.13 -3.39 -5.68
N ILE A 85 10.05 -4.58 -6.28
CA ILE A 85 11.13 -5.16 -7.11
C ILE A 85 11.44 -4.27 -8.30
N ALA A 86 10.41 -3.89 -9.09
CA ALA A 86 10.61 -3.07 -10.29
C ALA A 86 11.20 -1.69 -9.95
N TYR A 87 10.74 -1.08 -8.87
CA TYR A 87 11.20 0.23 -8.44
C TYR A 87 12.61 0.19 -7.83
N ALA A 88 12.94 -0.85 -7.06
CA ALA A 88 14.29 -1.05 -6.54
C ALA A 88 15.30 -1.28 -7.66
N LEU A 89 14.99 -2.15 -8.63
CA LEU A 89 15.86 -2.42 -9.79
C LEU A 89 16.02 -1.17 -10.65
N ALA A 90 14.93 -0.45 -10.98
CA ALA A 90 14.97 0.78 -11.76
C ALA A 90 15.75 1.90 -11.07
N ALA A 91 15.79 1.89 -9.73
CA ALA A 91 16.60 2.82 -8.94
C ALA A 91 18.10 2.41 -8.84
N GLY A 92 18.51 1.29 -9.46
CA GLY A 92 19.89 0.83 -9.52
C GLY A 92 20.33 -0.09 -8.38
N ASN A 93 19.40 -0.69 -7.65
CA ASN A 93 19.71 -1.66 -6.61
C ASN A 93 19.72 -3.09 -7.16
N THR A 94 20.28 -4.00 -6.38
CA THR A 94 20.04 -5.45 -6.52
C THR A 94 18.93 -5.90 -5.57
N VAL A 95 18.24 -6.98 -5.91
CA VAL A 95 17.08 -7.46 -5.14
C VAL A 95 17.23 -8.92 -4.76
N VAL A 96 17.00 -9.23 -3.48
CA VAL A 96 16.79 -10.58 -2.98
C VAL A 96 15.32 -10.70 -2.60
N PHE A 97 14.57 -11.48 -3.36
CA PHE A 97 13.13 -11.65 -3.17
C PHE A 97 12.81 -12.94 -2.42
N LYS A 98 12.08 -12.82 -1.33
CA LYS A 98 11.45 -13.94 -0.65
C LYS A 98 9.94 -13.90 -0.88
N PRO A 99 9.39 -14.72 -1.79
CA PRO A 99 7.95 -14.88 -1.95
C PRO A 99 7.33 -15.53 -0.71
N SER A 100 6.01 -15.45 -0.60
CA SER A 100 5.30 -16.23 0.41
C SER A 100 5.50 -17.73 0.17
N GLU A 101 5.47 -18.50 1.25
CA GLU A 101 5.47 -19.97 1.22
C GLU A 101 4.24 -20.58 0.50
N PHE A 102 3.18 -19.81 0.31
CA PHE A 102 1.99 -20.21 -0.43
C PHE A 102 2.07 -19.93 -1.93
N ALA A 103 3.09 -19.18 -2.38
CA ALA A 103 3.28 -18.86 -3.80
C ALA A 103 4.78 -18.84 -4.18
N PRO A 104 5.56 -19.90 -3.84
CA PRO A 104 7.00 -19.93 -4.07
C PRO A 104 7.35 -20.06 -5.56
N GLY A 105 6.54 -20.77 -6.33
CA GLY A 105 6.75 -20.98 -7.77
C GLY A 105 6.63 -19.69 -8.56
N VAL A 106 5.66 -18.83 -8.21
CA VAL A 106 5.53 -17.49 -8.81
C VAL A 106 6.81 -16.69 -8.61
N GLY A 107 7.36 -16.66 -7.39
CA GLY A 107 8.62 -15.96 -7.11
C GLY A 107 9.79 -16.51 -7.92
N HIS A 108 9.92 -17.80 -8.00
CA HIS A 108 10.95 -18.46 -8.80
C HIS A 108 10.81 -18.14 -10.30
N TRP A 109 9.58 -18.22 -10.83
CA TRP A 109 9.30 -17.88 -12.22
C TRP A 109 9.69 -16.44 -12.57
N LEU A 110 9.41 -15.49 -11.68
CA LEU A 110 9.79 -14.07 -11.85
C LEU A 110 11.32 -13.94 -11.95
N ALA A 111 12.08 -14.54 -11.04
CA ALA A 111 13.55 -14.49 -11.07
C ALA A 111 14.13 -15.15 -12.32
N MET A 112 13.64 -16.33 -12.70
CA MET A 112 14.08 -17.03 -13.91
C MET A 112 13.73 -16.26 -15.19
N SER A 113 12.58 -15.60 -15.23
CA SER A 113 12.17 -14.78 -16.37
C SER A 113 13.05 -13.54 -16.51
N PHE A 114 13.40 -12.91 -15.40
CA PHE A 114 14.33 -11.79 -15.36
C PHE A 114 15.73 -12.23 -15.83
N ALA A 115 16.25 -13.34 -15.35
CA ALA A 115 17.57 -13.86 -15.71
C ALA A 115 17.73 -14.14 -17.23
N LYS A 116 16.63 -14.41 -17.94
CA LYS A 116 16.66 -14.63 -19.40
C LYS A 116 16.92 -13.34 -20.21
N VAL A 117 16.64 -12.17 -19.63
CA VAL A 117 16.71 -10.88 -20.35
C VAL A 117 17.72 -9.92 -19.73
N ALA A 118 18.11 -10.14 -18.48
CA ALA A 118 19.06 -9.27 -17.78
C ALA A 118 20.50 -9.57 -18.22
N PRO A 119 21.36 -8.55 -18.31
CA PRO A 119 22.79 -8.74 -18.61
C PRO A 119 23.53 -9.48 -17.49
N PHE A 120 23.03 -9.41 -16.25
CA PHE A 120 23.57 -10.07 -15.07
C PHE A 120 22.43 -10.71 -14.28
N ALA A 121 22.42 -12.03 -14.16
CA ALA A 121 21.36 -12.77 -13.47
C ALA A 121 21.29 -12.44 -11.97
N ASP A 122 22.43 -12.13 -11.35
CA ASP A 122 22.54 -11.98 -9.90
C ASP A 122 21.95 -10.66 -9.34
N ILE A 123 21.50 -9.75 -10.22
CA ILE A 123 20.87 -8.50 -9.75
C ILE A 123 19.43 -8.71 -9.26
N PHE A 124 18.80 -9.84 -9.60
CA PHE A 124 17.51 -10.24 -9.04
C PHE A 124 17.51 -11.74 -8.74
N THR A 125 17.52 -12.08 -7.47
CA THR A 125 17.52 -13.47 -6.99
C THR A 125 16.27 -13.76 -6.16
N CYS A 126 15.82 -15.01 -6.18
CA CYS A 126 14.69 -15.48 -5.38
C CYS A 126 15.17 -16.53 -4.37
N VAL A 127 14.78 -16.36 -3.10
CA VAL A 127 15.00 -17.33 -2.03
C VAL A 127 13.66 -17.78 -1.48
N THR A 128 13.39 -19.08 -1.52
CA THR A 128 12.14 -19.65 -1.01
C THR A 128 12.34 -20.21 0.40
N GLY A 129 11.26 -20.32 1.15
CA GLY A 129 11.28 -20.91 2.49
C GLY A 129 10.17 -20.37 3.39
N LEU A 130 10.14 -20.87 4.60
CA LEU A 130 9.18 -20.54 5.65
C LEU A 130 9.53 -19.21 6.35
N PRO A 131 8.82 -18.79 7.42
CA PRO A 131 9.08 -17.53 8.12
C PRO A 131 10.54 -17.33 8.57
N GLU A 132 11.27 -18.42 8.87
CA GLU A 132 12.69 -18.38 9.26
C GLU A 132 13.59 -17.82 8.15
N THR A 133 13.27 -18.10 6.87
CA THR A 133 13.98 -17.51 5.73
C THR A 133 13.74 -16.00 5.65
N GLY A 134 12.51 -15.55 5.93
CA GLY A 134 12.19 -14.11 6.02
C GLY A 134 12.96 -13.43 7.15
N LYS A 135 13.05 -14.07 8.31
CA LYS A 135 13.85 -13.60 9.45
C LYS A 135 15.33 -13.51 9.07
N ALA A 136 15.89 -14.58 8.51
CA ALA A 136 17.29 -14.59 8.06
C ALA A 136 17.59 -13.47 7.05
N LEU A 137 16.65 -13.16 6.15
CA LEU A 137 16.79 -12.05 5.22
C LEU A 137 16.85 -10.70 5.95
N THR A 138 16.04 -10.47 6.99
CA THR A 138 16.08 -9.23 7.78
C THR A 138 17.36 -9.10 8.63
N GLU A 139 17.98 -10.22 9.00
CA GLU A 139 19.22 -10.29 9.77
C GLU A 139 20.48 -10.32 8.88
N SER A 140 20.32 -10.46 7.56
CA SER A 140 21.42 -10.51 6.59
C SER A 140 22.02 -9.12 6.29
N THR A 141 22.99 -9.05 5.41
CA THR A 141 23.71 -7.81 5.05
C THR A 141 22.95 -6.93 4.04
N VAL A 142 21.64 -7.06 3.94
CA VAL A 142 20.82 -6.18 3.08
C VAL A 142 20.83 -4.73 3.59
N ASP A 143 20.73 -3.79 2.65
CA ASP A 143 20.78 -2.35 2.92
C ASP A 143 19.38 -1.74 3.11
N LYS A 144 18.33 -2.44 2.68
CA LYS A 144 16.92 -2.05 2.86
C LYS A 144 16.03 -3.27 2.81
N ILE A 145 14.92 -3.24 3.56
CA ILE A 145 13.83 -4.22 3.47
C ILE A 145 12.56 -3.55 2.97
N SER A 146 11.88 -4.20 2.04
CA SER A 146 10.48 -3.94 1.70
C SER A 146 9.65 -5.15 2.08
N PHE A 147 8.67 -4.95 2.94
CA PHE A 147 7.81 -6.00 3.47
C PHE A 147 6.35 -5.69 3.18
N THR A 148 5.63 -6.68 2.66
CA THR A 148 4.16 -6.65 2.56
C THR A 148 3.55 -7.85 3.26
N GLY A 149 2.64 -7.59 4.19
CA GLY A 149 1.96 -8.63 4.95
C GLY A 149 1.25 -8.11 6.20
N SER A 150 0.99 -8.97 7.18
CA SER A 150 0.24 -8.57 8.38
C SER A 150 1.01 -7.56 9.25
N THR A 151 0.31 -6.61 9.86
CA THR A 151 0.86 -5.63 10.82
C THR A 151 1.68 -6.30 11.93
N ARG A 152 1.23 -7.46 12.43
CA ARG A 152 1.96 -8.22 13.46
C ARG A 152 3.34 -8.66 12.98
N THR A 153 3.46 -9.13 11.76
CA THR A 153 4.75 -9.53 11.17
C THR A 153 5.60 -8.32 10.82
N ALA A 154 4.99 -7.25 10.31
CA ALA A 154 5.67 -5.99 10.00
C ALA A 154 6.39 -5.40 11.23
N LYS A 155 5.75 -5.41 12.40
CA LYS A 155 6.36 -4.97 13.66
C LYS A 155 7.62 -5.79 14.04
N LYS A 156 7.62 -7.10 13.74
CA LYS A 156 8.81 -7.96 13.96
C LYS A 156 9.92 -7.65 12.95
N VAL A 157 9.56 -7.46 11.67
CA VAL A 157 10.51 -7.06 10.62
C VAL A 157 11.15 -5.73 10.95
N ALA A 158 10.37 -4.72 11.34
CA ALA A 158 10.87 -3.41 11.75
C ALA A 158 11.82 -3.50 12.93
N ALA A 159 11.47 -4.27 13.96
CA ALA A 159 12.33 -4.47 15.14
C ALA A 159 13.68 -5.11 14.77
N SER A 160 13.67 -6.17 13.95
CA SER A 160 14.89 -6.83 13.48
C SER A 160 15.79 -5.88 12.66
N CYS A 161 15.19 -5.10 11.76
CA CYS A 161 15.93 -4.13 10.95
C CYS A 161 16.49 -2.96 11.77
N ALA A 162 15.77 -2.54 12.83
CA ALA A 162 16.17 -1.43 13.68
C ALA A 162 17.49 -1.70 14.42
N GLU A 163 17.79 -2.95 14.80
CA GLU A 163 19.05 -3.33 15.46
C GLU A 163 20.28 -3.01 14.60
N ARG A 164 20.12 -2.97 13.29
CA ARG A 164 21.18 -2.68 12.32
C ARG A 164 20.99 -1.35 11.60
N MET A 165 20.00 -0.55 11.98
CA MET A 165 19.63 0.71 11.31
C MET A 165 19.29 0.52 9.81
N VAL A 166 18.78 -0.66 9.43
CA VAL A 166 18.32 -0.92 8.07
C VAL A 166 16.96 -0.26 7.85
N PRO A 167 16.82 0.66 6.89
CA PRO A 167 15.54 1.29 6.61
C PRO A 167 14.55 0.29 6.01
N VAL A 168 13.26 0.48 6.33
CA VAL A 168 12.20 -0.42 5.87
C VAL A 168 11.07 0.34 5.20
N VAL A 169 10.40 -0.33 4.24
CA VAL A 169 9.06 0.00 3.78
C VAL A 169 8.14 -1.10 4.28
N LEU A 170 7.06 -0.72 4.91
CA LEU A 170 6.07 -1.64 5.46
C LEU A 170 4.71 -1.35 4.83
N GLU A 171 4.22 -2.32 4.08
CA GLU A 171 2.87 -2.34 3.51
C GLU A 171 2.06 -3.39 4.27
N CYS A 172 1.14 -2.93 5.11
CA CYS A 172 0.35 -3.79 5.98
C CYS A 172 -1.11 -3.81 5.54
N GLY A 173 -1.92 -4.58 6.26
CA GLY A 173 -3.36 -4.65 6.03
C GLY A 173 -4.10 -3.35 6.33
N GLY A 174 -5.38 -3.35 5.98
CA GLY A 174 -6.31 -2.25 6.20
C GLY A 174 -7.61 -2.73 6.86
N LYS A 175 -8.48 -1.79 7.17
CA LYS A 175 -9.89 -2.00 7.48
C LYS A 175 -10.68 -0.95 6.70
N ASP A 176 -10.56 -1.03 5.38
CA ASP A 176 -10.82 0.06 4.48
C ASP A 176 -12.30 0.41 4.39
N PRO A 177 -12.67 1.68 4.66
CA PRO A 177 -14.04 2.13 4.61
C PRO A 177 -14.46 2.57 3.21
N VAL A 178 -15.74 2.34 2.90
CA VAL A 178 -16.46 2.97 1.80
C VAL A 178 -17.48 3.93 2.38
N ILE A 179 -17.43 5.21 2.05
CA ILE A 179 -18.42 6.20 2.45
C ILE A 179 -19.37 6.46 1.29
N VAL A 180 -20.67 6.32 1.52
CA VAL A 180 -21.72 6.54 0.53
C VAL A 180 -22.59 7.72 0.95
N ALA A 181 -22.42 8.87 0.27
CA ALA A 181 -23.18 10.09 0.52
C ALA A 181 -24.58 10.05 -0.13
N ALA A 182 -25.46 10.94 0.30
CA ALA A 182 -26.83 11.06 -0.20
C ALA A 182 -26.91 11.31 -1.72
N ASP A 183 -25.93 12.03 -2.28
CA ASP A 183 -25.86 12.36 -3.72
C ASP A 183 -25.08 11.33 -4.55
N ALA A 184 -24.70 10.18 -3.99
CA ALA A 184 -23.95 9.15 -4.65
C ALA A 184 -24.74 8.49 -5.80
N ASP A 185 -24.01 7.93 -6.77
CA ASP A 185 -24.56 6.95 -7.70
C ASP A 185 -24.64 5.60 -6.98
N ILE A 186 -25.82 5.31 -6.44
CA ILE A 186 -26.04 4.14 -5.57
C ILE A 186 -25.83 2.82 -6.32
N ASP A 187 -26.23 2.75 -7.59
CA ASP A 187 -26.09 1.52 -8.38
C ASP A 187 -24.62 1.17 -8.58
N ARG A 188 -23.79 2.14 -8.95
CA ARG A 188 -22.36 1.96 -9.11
C ARG A 188 -21.65 1.76 -7.76
N ALA A 189 -22.03 2.54 -6.74
CA ALA A 189 -21.47 2.39 -5.40
C ALA A 189 -21.65 0.97 -4.85
N ALA A 190 -22.84 0.39 -4.99
CA ALA A 190 -23.12 -0.96 -4.56
C ALA A 190 -22.35 -2.03 -5.35
N GLU A 191 -22.28 -1.90 -6.66
CA GLU A 191 -21.55 -2.82 -7.53
C GLU A 191 -20.05 -2.84 -7.22
N TYR A 192 -19.45 -1.66 -7.13
CA TYR A 192 -18.00 -1.53 -6.88
C TYR A 192 -17.62 -1.89 -5.45
N ALA A 193 -18.44 -1.54 -4.45
CA ALA A 193 -18.22 -1.94 -3.06
C ALA A 193 -18.26 -3.47 -2.91
N LEU A 194 -19.23 -4.12 -3.56
CA LEU A 194 -19.34 -5.57 -3.55
C LEU A 194 -18.11 -6.23 -4.20
N TRP A 195 -17.72 -5.77 -5.39
CA TRP A 195 -16.55 -6.30 -6.06
C TRP A 195 -15.27 -6.10 -5.23
N SER A 196 -15.10 -4.92 -4.64
CA SER A 196 -13.96 -4.61 -3.78
C SER A 196 -13.88 -5.50 -2.53
N ALA A 197 -15.04 -5.86 -1.96
CA ALA A 197 -15.12 -6.70 -0.77
C ALA A 197 -14.98 -8.21 -1.05
N MET A 198 -15.40 -8.67 -2.24
CA MET A 198 -15.52 -10.10 -2.53
C MET A 198 -14.47 -10.63 -3.51
N SER A 199 -13.87 -9.78 -4.34
CA SER A 199 -12.83 -10.20 -5.29
C SER A 199 -11.65 -10.85 -4.57
N ASN A 200 -11.05 -11.87 -5.21
CA ASN A 200 -9.99 -12.69 -4.60
C ASN A 200 -10.39 -13.29 -3.24
N ALA A 201 -11.68 -13.63 -3.03
CA ALA A 201 -12.23 -14.09 -1.74
C ALA A 201 -12.03 -13.07 -0.60
N GLY A 202 -12.04 -11.77 -0.88
CA GLY A 202 -11.77 -10.70 0.10
C GLY A 202 -10.31 -10.62 0.56
N GLN A 203 -9.40 -11.36 -0.04
CA GLN A 203 -7.98 -11.42 0.32
C GLN A 203 -7.20 -10.26 -0.32
N THR A 204 -7.67 -9.04 -0.09
CA THR A 204 -7.16 -7.81 -0.70
C THR A 204 -6.93 -6.76 0.38
N CYS A 205 -5.68 -6.32 0.58
CA CYS A 205 -5.32 -5.36 1.62
C CYS A 205 -6.05 -4.01 1.52
N ILE A 206 -6.39 -3.61 0.29
CA ILE A 206 -7.15 -2.40 -0.05
C ILE A 206 -8.61 -2.70 -0.39
N GLY A 207 -9.09 -3.90 -0.08
CA GLY A 207 -10.49 -4.31 -0.25
C GLY A 207 -11.42 -3.58 0.70
N ALA A 208 -12.66 -3.33 0.25
CA ALA A 208 -13.68 -2.75 1.13
C ALA A 208 -14.05 -3.76 2.24
N GLU A 209 -13.89 -3.38 3.49
CA GLU A 209 -14.29 -4.20 4.63
C GLU A 209 -15.45 -3.60 5.43
N ARG A 210 -15.66 -2.28 5.28
CA ARG A 210 -16.74 -1.53 5.96
C ARG A 210 -17.39 -0.54 4.99
N VAL A 211 -18.70 -0.42 5.04
CA VAL A 211 -19.47 0.64 4.36
C VAL A 211 -20.17 1.49 5.40
N TYR A 212 -20.00 2.78 5.32
CA TYR A 212 -20.79 3.78 6.03
C TYR A 212 -21.67 4.51 5.03
N VAL A 213 -22.96 4.26 5.10
CA VAL A 213 -23.95 4.82 4.17
C VAL A 213 -24.91 5.75 4.92
N VAL A 214 -25.10 6.97 4.40
CA VAL A 214 -26.05 7.89 5.04
C VAL A 214 -27.49 7.39 4.95
N ASP A 215 -28.27 7.56 6.02
CA ASP A 215 -29.62 7.02 6.18
C ASP A 215 -30.54 7.28 5.00
N GLU A 216 -30.46 8.46 4.38
CA GLU A 216 -31.30 8.88 3.25
C GLU A 216 -31.27 7.89 2.07
N VAL A 217 -30.15 7.21 1.84
CA VAL A 217 -29.95 6.31 0.71
C VAL A 217 -29.66 4.86 1.12
N ALA A 218 -29.60 4.59 2.43
CA ALA A 218 -29.16 3.32 2.98
C ALA A 218 -30.03 2.13 2.52
N ASP A 219 -31.35 2.26 2.55
CA ASP A 219 -32.26 1.17 2.13
C ASP A 219 -32.06 0.81 0.67
N LYS A 220 -31.90 1.80 -0.20
CA LYS A 220 -31.65 1.60 -1.62
C LYS A 220 -30.31 0.92 -1.85
N PHE A 221 -29.25 1.36 -1.16
CA PHE A 221 -27.93 0.78 -1.25
C PHE A 221 -27.90 -0.67 -0.77
N ILE A 222 -28.46 -0.94 0.43
CA ILE A 222 -28.51 -2.28 1.02
C ILE A 222 -29.32 -3.24 0.13
N SER A 223 -30.47 -2.81 -0.37
CA SER A 223 -31.29 -3.61 -1.30
C SER A 223 -30.51 -3.96 -2.56
N LYS A 224 -29.81 -2.99 -3.14
CA LYS A 224 -29.05 -3.20 -4.38
C LYS A 224 -27.86 -4.13 -4.18
N ILE A 225 -27.03 -3.91 -3.16
CA ILE A 225 -25.84 -4.73 -2.92
C ILE A 225 -26.22 -6.16 -2.53
N THR A 226 -27.29 -6.33 -1.74
CA THR A 226 -27.84 -7.64 -1.39
C THR A 226 -28.31 -8.41 -2.62
N LYS A 227 -29.00 -7.74 -3.55
CA LYS A 227 -29.42 -8.35 -4.82
C LYS A 227 -28.23 -8.82 -5.65
N LEU A 228 -27.20 -8.01 -5.76
CA LEU A 228 -25.98 -8.34 -6.50
C LEU A 228 -25.22 -9.51 -5.84
N ALA A 229 -25.12 -9.50 -4.51
CA ALA A 229 -24.38 -10.52 -3.76
C ALA A 229 -25.02 -11.93 -3.86
N LYS A 230 -26.32 -12.04 -4.07
CA LYS A 230 -27.01 -13.33 -4.30
C LYS A 230 -26.54 -14.07 -5.56
N ALA A 231 -25.92 -13.37 -6.51
CA ALA A 231 -25.41 -13.94 -7.75
C ALA A 231 -23.94 -14.36 -7.67
N ILE A 232 -23.29 -14.11 -6.53
CA ILE A 232 -21.85 -14.36 -6.34
C ILE A 232 -21.68 -15.62 -5.49
N HIS A 233 -20.78 -16.49 -5.91
CA HIS A 233 -20.46 -17.73 -5.20
C HIS A 233 -18.98 -18.11 -5.39
N PRO A 234 -18.38 -18.73 -4.38
CA PRO A 234 -17.03 -19.27 -4.46
C PRO A 234 -16.99 -20.53 -5.31
N GLY A 235 -15.81 -20.90 -5.79
CA GLY A 235 -15.59 -22.17 -6.46
C GLY A 235 -14.48 -22.12 -7.49
N LYS A 236 -14.13 -23.29 -8.00
CA LYS A 236 -13.13 -23.41 -9.08
C LYS A 236 -13.54 -22.63 -10.34
N ASP A 237 -14.85 -22.64 -10.62
CA ASP A 237 -15.49 -21.90 -11.72
C ASP A 237 -16.43 -20.82 -11.20
N GLY A 238 -16.26 -20.43 -9.94
CA GLY A 238 -17.03 -19.36 -9.28
C GLY A 238 -16.46 -17.97 -9.55
N ASN A 239 -17.05 -16.99 -8.90
CA ASN A 239 -16.62 -15.58 -9.00
C ASN A 239 -15.28 -15.33 -8.31
N TYR A 240 -14.91 -16.15 -7.33
CA TYR A 240 -13.64 -16.11 -6.63
C TYR A 240 -13.23 -17.51 -6.11
N GLY A 241 -11.94 -17.67 -5.83
CA GLY A 241 -11.33 -18.90 -5.38
C GLY A 241 -11.45 -19.19 -3.88
N PRO A 242 -10.67 -20.16 -3.36
CA PRO A 242 -10.63 -20.50 -1.95
C PRO A 242 -9.84 -19.48 -1.11
N ALA A 243 -9.90 -19.65 0.22
CA ALA A 243 -8.92 -19.06 1.12
C ALA A 243 -7.56 -19.72 0.89
N THR A 244 -6.60 -18.96 0.36
CA THR A 244 -5.26 -19.45 0.05
C THR A 244 -4.51 -19.88 1.32
N MET A 245 -4.69 -19.14 2.42
CA MET A 245 -4.08 -19.47 3.72
C MET A 245 -5.12 -20.12 4.64
N PRO A 246 -5.03 -21.44 4.94
CA PRO A 246 -6.06 -22.15 5.71
C PRO A 246 -6.32 -21.57 7.10
N SER A 247 -5.32 -20.99 7.75
CA SER A 247 -5.51 -20.36 9.06
C SER A 247 -6.39 -19.13 9.03
N GLN A 248 -6.56 -18.47 7.87
CA GLN A 248 -7.42 -17.31 7.71
C GLN A 248 -8.90 -17.65 7.88
N LEU A 249 -9.32 -18.87 7.57
CA LEU A 249 -10.70 -19.34 7.79
C LEU A 249 -11.15 -19.18 9.24
N LYS A 250 -10.23 -19.40 10.21
CA LYS A 250 -10.52 -19.23 11.65
C LYS A 250 -10.73 -17.75 12.02
N VAL A 251 -9.97 -16.85 11.39
CA VAL A 251 -10.12 -15.39 11.61
C VAL A 251 -11.46 -14.93 11.06
N ILE A 252 -11.78 -15.32 9.83
CA ILE A 252 -13.08 -15.00 9.19
C ILE A 252 -14.23 -15.49 10.05
N GLN A 253 -14.21 -16.77 10.47
CA GLN A 253 -15.24 -17.33 11.32
C GLN A 253 -15.38 -16.56 12.64
N SER A 254 -14.26 -16.26 13.32
CA SER A 254 -14.32 -15.57 14.61
C SER A 254 -14.90 -14.16 14.51
N HIS A 255 -14.68 -13.45 13.39
CA HIS A 255 -15.26 -12.12 13.18
C HIS A 255 -16.77 -12.19 12.88
N ILE A 256 -17.21 -13.21 12.12
CA ILE A 256 -18.62 -13.46 11.88
C ILE A 256 -19.34 -13.81 13.20
N ASP A 257 -18.74 -14.68 14.01
CA ASP A 257 -19.31 -15.10 15.30
C ASP A 257 -19.39 -13.93 16.29
N ASP A 258 -18.35 -13.09 16.36
CA ASP A 258 -18.35 -11.91 17.22
C ASP A 258 -19.45 -10.90 16.81
N ALA A 259 -19.59 -10.65 15.51
CA ALA A 259 -20.65 -9.78 15.00
C ALA A 259 -22.04 -10.35 15.33
N ALA A 260 -22.26 -11.65 15.10
CA ALA A 260 -23.53 -12.33 15.42
C ALA A 260 -23.85 -12.28 16.92
N ALA A 261 -22.87 -12.56 17.78
CA ALA A 261 -23.03 -12.51 19.24
C ALA A 261 -23.36 -11.09 19.75
N LYS A 262 -22.93 -10.05 19.01
CA LYS A 262 -23.23 -8.65 19.30
C LYS A 262 -24.51 -8.14 18.66
N GLY A 263 -25.28 -9.01 18.00
CA GLY A 263 -26.61 -8.68 17.46
C GLY A 263 -26.62 -8.17 16.02
N ALA A 264 -25.53 -8.33 15.26
CA ALA A 264 -25.50 -8.02 13.84
C ALA A 264 -26.55 -8.83 13.06
N LYS A 265 -27.13 -8.21 12.03
CA LYS A 265 -28.05 -8.88 11.10
C LYS A 265 -27.29 -9.31 9.85
N PHE A 266 -27.75 -10.38 9.22
CA PHE A 266 -27.15 -10.86 7.97
C PHE A 266 -28.08 -10.59 6.79
N ALA A 267 -27.63 -9.77 5.84
CA ALA A 267 -28.33 -9.59 4.57
C ALA A 267 -28.01 -10.74 3.59
N ILE A 268 -26.82 -11.28 3.67
CA ILE A 268 -26.31 -12.42 2.89
C ILE A 268 -25.41 -13.24 3.80
N GLY A 269 -25.45 -14.58 3.64
CA GLY A 269 -24.63 -15.49 4.42
C GLY A 269 -25.04 -15.56 5.90
N GLY A 270 -24.08 -15.88 6.76
CA GLY A 270 -24.26 -16.02 8.20
C GLY A 270 -23.16 -16.85 8.84
N ILE A 271 -23.40 -17.37 10.04
CA ILE A 271 -22.43 -18.14 10.83
C ILE A 271 -21.96 -19.44 10.15
N ASP A 272 -22.76 -20.00 9.24
CA ASP A 272 -22.44 -21.23 8.50
C ASP A 272 -21.79 -20.97 7.14
N SER A 273 -21.32 -19.74 6.87
CA SER A 273 -20.77 -19.37 5.56
C SER A 273 -19.35 -19.86 5.32
N VAL A 274 -18.62 -20.23 6.37
CA VAL A 274 -17.25 -20.77 6.23
C VAL A 274 -17.33 -22.27 5.96
N LYS A 275 -17.01 -22.67 4.71
CA LYS A 275 -17.05 -24.04 4.22
C LYS A 275 -15.71 -24.40 3.59
N ALA A 276 -14.73 -24.71 4.42
CA ALA A 276 -13.35 -24.95 3.99
C ALA A 276 -13.23 -25.77 2.70
N PRO A 277 -12.42 -25.36 1.72
CA PRO A 277 -11.52 -24.19 1.73
C PRO A 277 -12.19 -22.87 1.31
N PHE A 278 -13.51 -22.88 1.08
CA PHE A 278 -14.27 -21.74 0.59
C PHE A 278 -15.01 -21.02 1.70
N VAL A 279 -15.34 -19.77 1.44
CA VAL A 279 -16.23 -18.94 2.27
C VAL A 279 -17.28 -18.34 1.35
N GLU A 280 -18.57 -18.57 1.68
CA GLU A 280 -19.67 -17.92 0.99
C GLU A 280 -19.68 -16.41 1.28
N PRO A 281 -20.23 -15.56 0.40
CA PRO A 281 -20.31 -14.12 0.67
C PRO A 281 -21.08 -13.84 1.96
N VAL A 282 -20.57 -12.92 2.78
CA VAL A 282 -21.24 -12.49 4.02
C VAL A 282 -21.40 -10.97 4.02
N ILE A 283 -22.65 -10.49 4.12
CA ILE A 283 -22.96 -9.07 4.32
C ILE A 283 -23.63 -8.91 5.67
N MET A 284 -22.99 -8.20 6.58
CA MET A 284 -23.44 -7.93 7.94
C MET A 284 -23.96 -6.49 8.04
N LEU A 285 -25.10 -6.32 8.69
CA LEU A 285 -25.76 -5.04 8.90
C LEU A 285 -25.84 -4.74 10.41
N ASP A 286 -25.87 -3.47 10.75
CA ASP A 286 -26.05 -2.97 12.12
C ASP A 286 -25.00 -3.56 13.08
N VAL A 287 -23.76 -3.71 12.63
CA VAL A 287 -22.68 -4.29 13.42
C VAL A 287 -22.16 -3.25 14.41
N PRO A 288 -22.16 -3.52 15.72
CA PRO A 288 -21.60 -2.58 16.70
C PRO A 288 -20.14 -2.23 16.40
N GLU A 289 -19.78 -0.95 16.56
CA GLU A 289 -18.43 -0.43 16.22
C GLU A 289 -17.29 -1.05 17.06
N ASN A 290 -17.61 -1.70 18.18
CA ASN A 290 -16.66 -2.46 18.99
C ASN A 290 -16.54 -3.95 18.58
N SER A 291 -17.17 -4.36 17.49
CA SER A 291 -17.01 -5.72 16.95
C SER A 291 -15.66 -5.87 16.26
N THR A 292 -15.05 -7.07 16.37
CA THR A 292 -13.85 -7.41 15.62
C THR A 292 -14.08 -7.35 14.11
N ALA A 293 -15.29 -7.60 13.64
CA ALA A 293 -15.68 -7.42 12.24
C ALA A 293 -15.60 -5.95 11.77
N VAL A 294 -15.56 -4.97 12.68
CA VAL A 294 -15.40 -3.54 12.38
C VAL A 294 -13.97 -3.05 12.67
N THR A 295 -13.35 -3.54 13.75
CA THR A 295 -12.08 -3.00 14.26
C THR A 295 -10.84 -3.70 13.73
N GLU A 296 -10.96 -4.98 13.30
CA GLU A 296 -9.85 -5.81 12.87
C GLU A 296 -9.99 -6.21 11.38
N GLU A 297 -8.87 -6.35 10.68
CA GLU A 297 -8.84 -6.83 9.31
C GLU A 297 -9.36 -8.28 9.23
N THR A 298 -10.41 -8.52 8.43
CA THR A 298 -11.00 -9.85 8.25
C THR A 298 -10.29 -10.64 7.15
N PHE A 299 -9.91 -9.97 6.06
CA PHE A 299 -9.22 -10.56 4.91
C PHE A 299 -9.97 -11.79 4.34
N GLY A 300 -11.27 -11.63 4.19
CA GLY A 300 -12.21 -12.64 3.71
C GLY A 300 -13.40 -12.00 3.00
N PRO A 301 -14.27 -12.77 2.31
CA PRO A 301 -15.38 -12.23 1.55
C PRO A 301 -16.55 -11.82 2.47
N THR A 302 -16.26 -10.86 3.33
CA THR A 302 -17.19 -10.28 4.31
C THR A 302 -17.26 -8.78 4.14
N LEU A 303 -18.43 -8.20 4.35
CA LEU A 303 -18.63 -6.76 4.30
C LEU A 303 -19.56 -6.32 5.42
N VAL A 304 -19.12 -5.36 6.22
CA VAL A 304 -19.97 -4.66 7.19
C VAL A 304 -20.61 -3.46 6.51
N ILE A 305 -21.92 -3.27 6.71
CA ILE A 305 -22.65 -2.08 6.24
C ILE A 305 -23.38 -1.47 7.43
N ASN A 306 -22.90 -0.31 7.88
CA ASN A 306 -23.51 0.47 8.95
C ASN A 306 -24.11 1.77 8.39
N ARG A 307 -25.27 2.15 8.93
CA ARG A 307 -25.93 3.42 8.63
C ARG A 307 -25.29 4.55 9.43
N THR A 308 -25.32 5.74 8.86
CA THR A 308 -24.91 6.97 9.56
C THR A 308 -25.92 8.08 9.32
N SER A 309 -26.10 8.92 10.33
CA SER A 309 -27.02 10.05 10.25
C SER A 309 -26.56 11.09 9.20
N ASP A 310 -25.26 11.28 9.09
CA ASP A 310 -24.65 12.23 8.15
C ASP A 310 -23.20 11.83 7.76
N ILE A 311 -22.59 12.65 6.92
CA ILE A 311 -21.21 12.47 6.44
C ILE A 311 -20.17 12.70 7.55
N ALA A 312 -20.44 13.55 8.53
CA ALA A 312 -19.48 13.83 9.60
C ALA A 312 -19.35 12.62 10.52
N GLU A 313 -20.45 11.96 10.84
CA GLU A 313 -20.45 10.67 11.56
C GLU A 313 -19.72 9.59 10.74
N ALA A 314 -20.02 9.45 9.44
CA ALA A 314 -19.35 8.49 8.56
C ALA A 314 -17.83 8.69 8.55
N ILE A 315 -17.34 9.92 8.46
CA ILE A 315 -15.92 10.25 8.52
C ILE A 315 -15.32 9.89 9.89
N GLY A 316 -16.03 10.22 10.97
CA GLY A 316 -15.60 9.89 12.33
C GLY A 316 -15.38 8.40 12.52
N LEU A 317 -16.37 7.59 12.14
CA LEU A 317 -16.33 6.13 12.21
C LEU A 317 -15.29 5.52 11.26
N ALA A 318 -15.16 6.05 10.04
CA ALA A 318 -14.14 5.62 9.10
C ALA A 318 -12.73 5.77 9.68
N ASN A 319 -12.47 6.87 10.40
CA ASN A 319 -11.17 7.17 11.00
C ASN A 319 -10.90 6.48 12.36
N ALA A 320 -11.90 5.84 12.96
CA ALA A 320 -11.84 5.32 14.33
C ALA A 320 -11.00 4.06 14.50
N THR A 321 -10.51 3.42 13.43
CA THR A 321 -9.65 2.24 13.53
C THR A 321 -8.18 2.60 13.60
N ARG A 322 -7.37 1.64 14.05
CA ARG A 322 -5.92 1.73 14.06
C ARG A 322 -5.29 1.66 12.67
N TYR A 323 -6.06 1.30 11.65
CA TYR A 323 -5.64 1.19 10.26
C TYR A 323 -5.81 2.52 9.49
N GLY A 324 -5.14 2.61 8.36
CA GLY A 324 -5.24 3.75 7.46
C GLY A 324 -4.55 3.46 6.12
N LEU A 325 -4.93 2.33 5.46
CA LEU A 325 -4.37 1.99 4.16
C LEU A 325 -5.07 2.75 3.06
N ALA A 326 -6.35 2.46 2.83
CA ALA A 326 -7.10 3.12 1.79
C ALA A 326 -8.55 3.40 2.21
N ALA A 327 -9.27 4.13 1.36
CA ALA A 327 -10.70 4.39 1.48
C ALA A 327 -11.33 4.65 0.10
N SER A 328 -12.66 4.54 0.05
CA SER A 328 -13.46 4.95 -1.11
C SER A 328 -14.58 5.88 -0.69
N VAL A 329 -14.86 6.90 -1.51
CA VAL A 329 -15.89 7.89 -1.25
C VAL A 329 -16.81 8.00 -2.47
N TRP A 330 -18.09 7.85 -2.25
CA TRP A 330 -19.12 7.98 -3.29
C TRP A 330 -19.96 9.23 -3.05
N SER A 331 -19.73 10.27 -3.85
CA SER A 331 -20.46 11.55 -3.83
C SER A 331 -20.23 12.26 -5.15
N LYS A 332 -21.27 12.84 -5.73
CA LYS A 332 -21.17 13.61 -6.99
C LYS A 332 -20.55 14.99 -6.78
N ARG A 333 -20.74 15.62 -5.62
CA ARG A 333 -20.38 17.02 -5.40
C ARG A 333 -19.27 17.23 -4.37
N ASN A 334 -19.17 16.38 -3.35
CA ASN A 334 -18.31 16.60 -2.20
C ASN A 334 -17.24 15.53 -2.02
N GLY A 335 -17.01 14.63 -2.99
CA GLY A 335 -16.11 13.49 -2.85
C GLY A 335 -14.69 13.87 -2.40
N GLU A 336 -14.06 14.86 -3.03
CA GLU A 336 -12.72 15.32 -2.66
C GLU A 336 -12.68 15.99 -1.28
N LYS A 337 -13.72 16.72 -0.89
CA LYS A 337 -13.80 17.35 0.45
C LYS A 337 -13.96 16.31 1.56
N ILE A 338 -14.67 15.22 1.28
CA ILE A 338 -14.80 14.08 2.20
C ILE A 338 -13.46 13.34 2.26
N ALA A 339 -12.87 13.04 1.11
CA ALA A 339 -11.59 12.35 1.01
C ALA A 339 -10.47 13.05 1.79
N ALA A 340 -10.41 14.39 1.74
CA ALA A 340 -9.41 15.19 2.46
C ALA A 340 -9.48 15.08 4.00
N GLN A 341 -10.56 14.53 4.56
CA GLN A 341 -10.75 14.36 6.01
C GLN A 341 -10.46 12.92 6.48
N LEU A 342 -10.17 11.99 5.55
CA LEU A 342 -9.89 10.60 5.89
C LEU A 342 -8.41 10.41 6.24
N GLN A 343 -8.17 9.66 7.30
CA GLN A 343 -6.83 9.36 7.83
C GLN A 343 -6.28 8.07 7.23
N CYS A 344 -6.09 8.05 5.92
CA CYS A 344 -5.50 6.93 5.20
C CYS A 344 -4.51 7.42 4.14
N GLY A 345 -3.73 6.48 3.60
CA GLY A 345 -2.71 6.82 2.62
C GLY A 345 -3.27 7.07 1.22
N MET A 346 -4.42 6.48 0.89
CA MET A 346 -4.99 6.49 -0.46
C MET A 346 -6.51 6.61 -0.42
N VAL A 347 -7.10 7.40 -1.31
CA VAL A 347 -8.56 7.53 -1.42
C VAL A 347 -8.99 7.50 -2.89
N SER A 348 -9.98 6.67 -3.21
CA SER A 348 -10.68 6.73 -4.49
C SER A 348 -11.99 7.49 -4.35
N VAL A 349 -12.30 8.39 -5.29
CA VAL A 349 -13.58 9.08 -5.34
C VAL A 349 -14.39 8.56 -6.52
N ASN A 350 -15.62 8.12 -6.27
CA ASN A 350 -16.53 7.47 -7.23
C ASN A 350 -15.90 6.27 -7.95
N SER A 351 -15.03 5.57 -7.25
CA SER A 351 -14.30 4.39 -7.68
C SER A 351 -13.84 3.61 -6.45
N VAL A 352 -13.30 2.40 -6.65
CA VAL A 352 -12.61 1.61 -5.64
C VAL A 352 -11.23 1.23 -6.16
N ILE A 353 -10.25 1.14 -5.27
CA ILE A 353 -8.87 0.65 -5.50
C ILE A 353 -8.17 1.17 -6.78
N ALA A 354 -8.70 2.21 -7.45
CA ALA A 354 -8.17 2.70 -8.74
C ALA A 354 -6.71 3.16 -8.66
N PHE A 355 -6.29 3.68 -7.51
CA PHE A 355 -4.91 4.09 -7.25
C PHE A 355 -3.90 2.94 -7.41
N ALA A 356 -4.29 1.68 -7.20
CA ALA A 356 -3.41 0.54 -7.38
C ALA A 356 -3.04 0.30 -8.86
N ALA A 357 -3.96 0.59 -9.78
CA ALA A 357 -3.73 0.44 -11.21
C ALA A 357 -2.95 1.62 -11.84
N ILE A 358 -2.79 2.73 -11.11
CA ILE A 358 -2.15 3.95 -11.62
C ILE A 358 -0.69 3.98 -11.15
N ALA A 359 0.22 3.54 -12.00
CA ALA A 359 1.65 3.40 -11.65
C ALA A 359 2.37 4.72 -11.31
N SER A 360 1.78 5.86 -11.65
CA SER A 360 2.35 7.19 -11.40
C SER A 360 1.99 7.79 -10.03
N VAL A 361 1.15 7.14 -9.24
CA VAL A 361 0.79 7.62 -7.91
C VAL A 361 1.40 6.75 -6.82
N PRO A 362 1.78 7.32 -5.66
CA PRO A 362 2.34 6.55 -4.56
C PRO A 362 1.29 5.62 -3.95
N PHE A 363 1.74 4.44 -3.54
CA PHE A 363 0.94 3.45 -2.81
C PHE A 363 1.50 3.29 -1.40
N GLY A 364 0.65 3.24 -0.39
CA GLY A 364 1.04 2.98 0.99
C GLY A 364 0.12 3.59 2.03
N GLY A 365 0.16 3.03 3.23
CA GLY A 365 -0.70 3.37 4.35
C GLY A 365 -0.10 4.40 5.34
N VAL A 366 -0.89 4.65 6.38
CA VAL A 366 -0.50 5.36 7.60
C VAL A 366 -0.97 4.55 8.82
N LYS A 367 -0.66 4.96 10.02
CA LYS A 367 -1.00 4.25 11.26
C LYS A 367 -0.44 2.81 11.25
N ASP A 368 -1.22 1.84 11.72
CA ASP A 368 -0.85 0.41 11.74
C ASP A 368 -0.86 -0.26 10.34
N SER A 369 -1.27 0.46 9.29
CA SER A 369 -1.15 0.01 7.90
C SER A 369 0.25 0.21 7.30
N GLY A 370 1.19 0.73 8.08
CA GLY A 370 2.59 0.80 7.72
C GLY A 370 3.08 2.20 7.35
N TYR A 371 4.27 2.26 6.78
CA TYR A 371 4.93 3.50 6.36
C TYR A 371 5.94 3.27 5.23
N GLY A 372 6.39 4.34 4.61
CA GLY A 372 7.07 4.34 3.32
C GLY A 372 6.06 4.38 2.19
N ARG A 373 6.55 4.38 0.96
CA ARG A 373 5.70 4.34 -0.24
C ARG A 373 6.34 3.44 -1.29
N ILE A 374 5.49 2.70 -1.98
CA ILE A 374 5.85 2.04 -3.24
C ILE A 374 5.11 2.75 -4.38
N HIS A 375 5.43 2.44 -5.62
CA HIS A 375 4.87 3.09 -6.82
C HIS A 375 5.18 4.59 -6.94
N GLY A 376 4.98 5.12 -8.12
CA GLY A 376 5.19 6.54 -8.40
C GLY A 376 6.63 7.04 -8.22
N PRO A 377 6.83 8.34 -8.33
CA PRO A 377 8.11 8.97 -8.01
C PRO A 377 8.59 8.68 -6.58
N GLU A 378 7.67 8.66 -5.63
CA GLU A 378 7.93 8.35 -4.22
C GLU A 378 8.51 6.95 -4.06
N GLY A 379 7.94 5.95 -4.77
CA GLY A 379 8.44 4.58 -4.76
C GLY A 379 9.86 4.45 -5.35
N LEU A 380 10.17 5.16 -6.42
CA LEU A 380 11.54 5.22 -6.94
C LEU A 380 12.50 5.85 -5.92
N MET A 381 12.09 6.96 -5.29
CA MET A 381 12.91 7.66 -4.29
C MET A 381 13.09 6.85 -3.01
N GLU A 382 12.12 6.01 -2.65
CA GLU A 382 12.15 5.16 -1.46
C GLU A 382 13.32 4.16 -1.47
N PHE A 383 13.72 3.68 -2.64
CA PHE A 383 14.85 2.77 -2.81
C PHE A 383 16.18 3.47 -3.06
N THR A 384 16.26 4.77 -2.73
CA THR A 384 17.48 5.60 -2.83
C THR A 384 17.62 6.47 -1.59
N TYR A 385 18.84 6.94 -1.34
CA TYR A 385 19.05 8.02 -0.36
C TYR A 385 19.59 9.28 -1.06
N PRO A 386 19.21 10.49 -0.57
CA PRO A 386 19.73 11.74 -1.10
C PRO A 386 21.16 11.97 -0.62
N ARG A 387 22.09 12.24 -1.55
CA ARG A 387 23.44 12.65 -1.24
C ARG A 387 23.65 14.11 -1.66
N THR A 388 23.95 14.97 -0.70
CA THR A 388 24.23 16.38 -0.93
C THR A 388 25.70 16.57 -1.25
N VAL A 389 25.97 17.29 -2.34
CA VAL A 389 27.32 17.71 -2.73
C VAL A 389 27.33 19.22 -2.82
N VAL A 390 28.21 19.86 -2.03
CA VAL A 390 28.43 21.30 -2.04
C VAL A 390 29.87 21.57 -2.52
N LYS A 391 29.99 22.43 -3.53
CA LYS A 391 31.29 22.79 -4.12
C LYS A 391 31.48 24.31 -4.10
N THR A 392 32.60 24.77 -3.60
CA THR A 392 33.01 26.16 -3.75
C THR A 392 33.29 26.45 -5.23
N ILE A 393 32.64 27.48 -5.79
CA ILE A 393 32.84 27.91 -7.18
C ILE A 393 34.00 28.92 -7.26
N PHE A 394 34.05 29.85 -6.29
CA PHE A 394 35.11 30.84 -6.13
C PHE A 394 35.28 31.20 -4.66
N ASN A 395 36.50 31.64 -4.31
CA ASN A 395 36.78 32.05 -2.95
C ASN A 395 36.33 33.48 -2.72
N ILE A 396 35.71 33.72 -1.58
CA ILE A 396 35.35 35.06 -1.09
C ILE A 396 36.37 35.48 -0.03
N PRO A 397 36.71 36.78 0.05
CA PRO A 397 37.74 37.27 1.00
C PRO A 397 37.25 37.21 2.48
N ILE A 398 35.94 37.04 2.69
CA ILE A 398 35.36 36.91 4.04
C ILE A 398 35.22 35.42 4.38
N VAL A 399 36.02 34.95 5.31
CA VAL A 399 35.98 33.56 5.75
C VAL A 399 35.06 33.44 7.00
N PHE A 400 33.95 32.76 6.86
CA PHE A 400 32.99 32.59 7.96
C PHE A 400 33.25 31.35 8.83
N THR A 401 33.87 30.33 8.25
CA THR A 401 34.08 28.99 8.84
C THR A 401 35.55 28.74 9.16
N SER A 402 36.20 29.67 9.82
CA SER A 402 37.63 29.57 10.21
C SER A 402 37.85 30.14 11.60
N PHE A 403 38.77 29.58 12.35
CA PHE A 403 39.25 30.16 13.60
C PHE A 403 39.93 31.53 13.42
N GLY A 404 40.45 31.85 12.21
CA GLY A 404 40.96 33.14 11.80
C GLY A 404 39.85 34.15 11.38
N ARG A 405 38.60 33.93 11.71
CA ARG A 405 37.51 34.84 11.39
C ARG A 405 37.72 36.20 11.99
N THR A 406 37.66 37.23 11.16
CA THR A 406 37.89 38.60 11.57
C THR A 406 36.67 39.25 12.22
N LYS A 407 36.88 40.29 13.04
CA LYS A 407 35.79 41.13 13.60
C LYS A 407 34.90 41.75 12.50
N PHE A 408 35.46 41.97 11.31
CA PHE A 408 34.70 42.43 10.15
C PHE A 408 33.70 41.36 9.68
N ALA A 409 34.13 40.12 9.59
CA ALA A 409 33.23 39.00 9.24
C ALA A 409 32.07 38.87 10.25
N ASP A 410 32.33 39.03 11.54
CA ASP A 410 31.30 39.02 12.60
C ASP A 410 30.28 40.15 12.45
N LYS A 411 30.77 41.38 12.14
CA LYS A 411 29.90 42.51 11.87
C LYS A 411 29.05 42.30 10.62
N PHE A 412 29.63 41.73 9.58
CA PHE A 412 28.94 41.43 8.34
C PHE A 412 27.81 40.39 8.56
N ILE A 413 28.09 39.33 9.32
CA ILE A 413 27.07 38.33 9.67
C ILE A 413 25.89 38.99 10.41
N LYS A 414 26.20 39.86 11.43
CA LYS A 414 25.13 40.56 12.17
C LYS A 414 24.32 41.49 11.27
N PHE A 415 24.99 42.21 10.35
CA PHE A 415 24.31 43.05 9.36
C PHE A 415 23.43 42.23 8.42
N ALA A 416 23.93 41.13 7.87
CA ALA A 416 23.19 40.24 6.99
C ALA A 416 21.96 39.64 7.68
N ILE A 417 22.08 39.17 8.92
CA ILE A 417 20.96 38.68 9.71
C ILE A 417 19.91 39.78 9.91
N LYS A 418 20.36 40.97 10.31
CA LYS A 418 19.44 42.10 10.52
C LYS A 418 18.70 42.50 9.25
N THR A 419 19.35 42.48 8.10
CA THR A 419 18.78 42.90 6.83
C THR A 419 17.85 41.83 6.21
N LEU A 420 18.24 40.55 6.31
CA LEU A 420 17.51 39.45 5.71
C LEU A 420 16.35 38.92 6.55
N HIS A 421 16.46 39.04 7.87
CA HIS A 421 15.48 38.48 8.81
C HIS A 421 14.77 39.51 9.70
N SER A 422 15.02 40.83 9.55
CA SER A 422 14.34 41.86 10.28
C SER A 422 12.93 42.15 9.80
N LYS A 423 12.62 41.81 8.55
CA LYS A 423 11.24 41.78 8.06
C LYS A 423 10.75 40.38 8.29
N GLY A 424 9.87 40.20 9.29
CA GLY A 424 9.25 38.92 9.59
C GLY A 424 8.79 38.25 8.29
N ILE A 425 9.06 36.94 8.16
CA ILE A 425 8.46 36.11 7.14
C ILE A 425 6.96 36.11 7.48
N GLY A 426 6.20 36.90 6.72
CA GLY A 426 4.74 36.85 6.74
C GLY A 426 4.26 35.66 5.95
#